data_57a961ffe824019c836274fb899badbd
#
_entry.id   57a961ffe824019c836274fb899badbd
#
_cell.length_a   1.000
_cell.length_b   1.000
_cell.length_c   1.000
_cell.angle_alpha   90.00
_cell.angle_beta   90.00
_cell.angle_gamma   90.00
#
_symmetry.space_group_name_H-M   'P 1'
#
loop_
_entity.id
_entity.type
_entity.pdbx_description
1 polymer ?
#
loop_
_entity_poly.entity_id
_entity_poly.type
_entity_poly.pdbx_seq_one_letter_code
_entity_poly.pdbx_strand_id
1 'polypeptide(L)'
;MIISGDNYNQINDYLLKNNSFIKQQFDENFFKKQAQYFLDNERQEELESDLYDLYGWTMKVPWGWELIKNDIDKSFFWVGQELPFRWIAVHWREGNHFSKEEAFEYVSNFPQNYFNSIRYNQDYLKIDFDDFNSDSAYKIYGLWESIEDAKGGPFQGYLFYDYKNDRTFYISYIVFNPGGKKAFYMRQMEMIAKTIDIN
;
A
#
# COMPACT_ATOMS: atom_id res chain seq x y z
N MET A 1 -3.57 1.11 26.11
CA MET A 1 -2.72 2.14 26.73
C MET A 1 -3.59 3.00 27.63
N ILE A 2 -3.15 3.31 28.84
CA ILE A 2 -3.81 4.24 29.77
C ILE A 2 -2.81 5.35 30.06
N ILE A 3 -3.23 6.60 29.95
CA ILE A 3 -2.43 7.78 30.30
C ILE A 3 -3.16 8.46 31.45
N SER A 4 -2.48 8.63 32.55
CA SER A 4 -2.98 9.28 33.77
C SER A 4 -2.05 10.38 34.23
N GLY A 5 -2.58 11.39 34.89
CA GLY A 5 -1.83 12.50 35.48
C GLY A 5 -2.68 13.22 36.50
N ASP A 6 -2.04 14.04 37.33
CA ASP A 6 -2.70 14.75 38.44
C ASP A 6 -3.62 15.87 37.96
N ASN A 7 -3.40 16.39 36.75
CA ASN A 7 -4.22 17.44 36.16
C ASN A 7 -4.13 17.44 34.63
N TYR A 8 -5.03 18.21 33.98
CA TYR A 8 -5.13 18.33 32.54
C TYR A 8 -3.82 18.78 31.86
N ASN A 9 -3.12 19.73 32.46
CA ASN A 9 -1.90 20.28 31.86
C ASN A 9 -0.78 19.21 31.78
N GLN A 10 -0.60 18.42 32.83
CA GLN A 10 0.34 17.29 32.82
C GLN A 10 0.00 16.27 31.71
N ILE A 11 -1.26 15.91 31.60
CA ILE A 11 -1.71 14.95 30.56
C ILE A 11 -1.47 15.54 29.16
N ASN A 12 -1.84 16.80 28.97
CA ASN A 12 -1.67 17.47 27.67
C ASN A 12 -0.19 17.60 27.27
N ASP A 13 0.68 18.00 28.20
CA ASP A 13 2.13 18.09 27.96
C ASP A 13 2.74 16.72 27.64
N TYR A 14 2.29 15.66 28.32
CA TYR A 14 2.72 14.31 28.01
C TYR A 14 2.29 13.87 26.62
N LEU A 15 1.03 14.13 26.24
CA LEU A 15 0.51 13.81 24.90
C LEU A 15 1.28 14.53 23.79
N LEU A 16 1.57 15.82 23.99
CA LEU A 16 2.34 16.61 23.01
C LEU A 16 3.77 16.11 22.87
N LYS A 17 4.45 15.82 23.98
CA LYS A 17 5.86 15.33 23.98
C LYS A 17 5.99 13.93 23.40
N ASN A 18 4.98 13.08 23.56
CA ASN A 18 5.02 11.66 23.18
C ASN A 18 4.10 11.33 22.00
N ASN A 19 3.67 12.32 21.24
CA ASN A 19 2.68 12.16 20.16
C ASN A 19 3.09 11.06 19.16
N SER A 20 4.35 11.07 18.71
CA SER A 20 4.85 10.06 17.75
C SER A 20 4.82 8.65 18.34
N PHE A 21 5.26 8.46 19.59
CA PHE A 21 5.18 7.17 20.27
C PHE A 21 3.75 6.70 20.46
N ILE A 22 2.87 7.58 20.91
CA ILE A 22 1.45 7.26 21.09
C ILE A 22 0.81 6.84 19.77
N LYS A 23 1.06 7.61 18.70
CA LYS A 23 0.57 7.30 17.36
C LYS A 23 1.08 5.93 16.90
N GLN A 24 2.37 5.65 17.05
CA GLN A 24 2.96 4.37 16.72
C GLN A 24 2.25 3.21 17.46
N GLN A 25 2.02 3.34 18.77
CA GLN A 25 1.33 2.32 19.56
C GLN A 25 -0.12 2.08 19.09
N PHE A 26 -0.83 3.13 18.66
CA PHE A 26 -2.17 2.97 18.09
C PHE A 26 -2.11 2.30 16.72
N ASP A 27 -1.17 2.68 15.87
CA ASP A 27 -1.00 2.11 14.54
C ASP A 27 -0.61 0.63 14.63
N GLU A 28 0.35 0.25 15.49
CA GLU A 28 0.74 -1.14 15.73
C GLU A 28 -0.43 -2.00 16.23
N ASN A 29 -1.20 -1.51 17.20
CA ASN A 29 -2.38 -2.22 17.70
C ASN A 29 -3.49 -2.33 16.64
N PHE A 30 -3.66 -1.29 15.83
CA PHE A 30 -4.60 -1.32 14.71
C PHE A 30 -4.19 -2.40 13.70
N PHE A 31 -2.94 -2.38 13.25
CA PHE A 31 -2.41 -3.38 12.32
C PHE A 31 -2.55 -4.79 12.86
N LYS A 32 -2.19 -5.02 14.13
CA LYS A 32 -2.31 -6.34 14.76
C LYS A 32 -3.75 -6.85 14.77
N LYS A 33 -4.72 -6.02 15.15
CA LYS A 33 -6.15 -6.41 15.16
C LYS A 33 -6.70 -6.62 13.76
N GLN A 34 -6.31 -5.78 12.81
CA GLN A 34 -6.74 -5.92 11.42
C GLN A 34 -6.12 -7.16 10.77
N ALA A 35 -4.84 -7.43 11.04
CA ALA A 35 -4.18 -8.64 10.59
C ALA A 35 -4.92 -9.89 11.07
N GLN A 36 -5.25 -9.96 12.35
CA GLN A 36 -6.06 -11.07 12.90
C GLN A 36 -7.40 -11.21 12.19
N TYR A 37 -8.09 -10.12 11.93
CA TYR A 37 -9.42 -10.16 11.30
C TYR A 37 -9.38 -10.53 9.82
N PHE A 38 -8.42 -10.02 9.06
CA PHE A 38 -8.37 -10.18 7.60
C PHE A 38 -7.45 -11.30 7.12
N LEU A 39 -6.40 -11.61 7.86
CA LEU A 39 -5.34 -12.51 7.41
C LEU A 39 -5.34 -13.87 8.11
N ASP A 40 -6.01 -13.98 9.27
CA ASP A 40 -6.22 -15.27 9.96
C ASP A 40 -7.54 -15.93 9.53
N ASN A 41 -8.39 -15.22 8.78
CA ASN A 41 -9.60 -15.76 8.15
C ASN A 41 -9.28 -16.40 6.78
N GLU A 42 -10.33 -16.83 6.09
CA GLU A 42 -10.21 -17.40 4.74
C GLU A 42 -9.44 -16.46 3.80
N ARG A 43 -8.50 -17.00 3.07
CA ARG A 43 -7.66 -16.32 2.09
C ARG A 43 -7.67 -17.07 0.78
N GLN A 44 -7.14 -16.45 -0.25
CA GLN A 44 -6.97 -17.07 -1.56
C GLN A 44 -5.62 -17.78 -1.65
N GLU A 45 -5.46 -18.84 -0.86
CA GLU A 45 -4.17 -19.56 -0.72
C GLU A 45 -3.65 -20.12 -2.05
N GLU A 46 -4.54 -20.54 -2.95
CA GLU A 46 -4.18 -21.01 -4.29
C GLU A 46 -3.54 -19.87 -5.10
N LEU A 47 -4.16 -18.69 -5.12
CA LEU A 47 -3.60 -17.51 -5.78
C LEU A 47 -2.27 -17.07 -5.18
N GLU A 48 -2.15 -17.13 -3.85
CA GLU A 48 -0.91 -16.81 -3.14
C GLU A 48 0.22 -17.79 -3.51
N SER A 49 -0.09 -19.08 -3.63
CA SER A 49 0.85 -20.11 -4.09
C SER A 49 1.26 -19.91 -5.54
N ASP A 50 0.30 -19.62 -6.41
CA ASP A 50 0.58 -19.36 -7.84
C ASP A 50 1.53 -18.16 -8.02
N LEU A 51 1.38 -17.11 -7.24
CA LEU A 51 2.29 -15.95 -7.27
C LEU A 51 3.72 -16.35 -6.88
N TYR A 52 3.84 -17.15 -5.84
CA TYR A 52 5.13 -17.64 -5.39
C TYR A 52 5.82 -18.54 -6.43
N ASP A 53 5.07 -19.47 -7.00
CA ASP A 53 5.60 -20.44 -7.97
C ASP A 53 5.96 -19.77 -9.30
N LEU A 54 5.19 -18.77 -9.74
CA LEU A 54 5.41 -18.08 -11.01
C LEU A 54 6.49 -16.99 -10.93
N TYR A 55 6.56 -16.27 -9.80
CA TYR A 55 7.32 -15.01 -9.72
C TYR A 55 8.35 -14.96 -8.60
N GLY A 56 8.36 -15.94 -7.69
CA GLY A 56 9.24 -15.97 -6.52
C GLY A 56 8.91 -14.90 -5.47
N TRP A 57 7.67 -14.43 -5.46
CA TRP A 57 7.11 -13.57 -4.41
C TRP A 57 5.65 -13.90 -4.17
N THR A 58 5.15 -13.61 -2.98
CA THR A 58 3.75 -13.79 -2.63
C THR A 58 3.25 -12.62 -1.79
N MET A 59 1.93 -12.50 -1.66
CA MET A 59 1.27 -11.53 -0.79
C MET A 59 -0.05 -12.15 -0.33
N LYS A 60 -0.42 -11.96 0.93
CA LYS A 60 -1.70 -12.46 1.43
C LYS A 60 -2.85 -11.74 0.76
N VAL A 61 -3.76 -12.51 0.13
CA VAL A 61 -4.95 -12.00 -0.53
C VAL A 61 -6.18 -12.44 0.25
N PRO A 62 -6.90 -11.53 0.93
CA PRO A 62 -8.07 -11.89 1.71
C PRO A 62 -9.19 -12.48 0.84
N TRP A 63 -10.00 -13.32 1.43
CA TRP A 63 -11.20 -13.83 0.76
C TRP A 63 -12.11 -12.69 0.28
N GLY A 64 -12.76 -12.89 -0.88
CA GLY A 64 -13.63 -11.89 -1.50
C GLY A 64 -12.90 -10.79 -2.27
N TRP A 65 -11.56 -10.87 -2.37
CA TRP A 65 -10.81 -10.10 -3.34
C TRP A 65 -10.75 -10.86 -4.66
N GLU A 66 -10.82 -10.16 -5.77
CA GLU A 66 -10.82 -10.75 -7.11
C GLU A 66 -9.51 -10.43 -7.82
N LEU A 67 -9.00 -11.42 -8.55
CA LEU A 67 -7.92 -11.21 -9.50
C LEU A 67 -8.45 -10.41 -10.69
N ILE A 68 -8.01 -9.16 -10.83
CA ILE A 68 -8.41 -8.28 -11.94
C ILE A 68 -7.50 -8.52 -13.13
N LYS A 69 -6.20 -8.63 -12.89
CA LYS A 69 -5.21 -8.86 -13.94
C LYS A 69 -3.97 -9.55 -13.39
N ASN A 70 -3.47 -10.51 -14.16
CA ASN A 70 -2.14 -11.10 -14.02
C ASN A 70 -1.47 -11.11 -15.39
N ASP A 71 -0.57 -10.14 -15.62
CA ASP A 71 0.11 -9.94 -16.91
C ASP A 71 1.60 -10.31 -16.74
N ILE A 72 1.91 -11.55 -17.11
CA ILE A 72 3.25 -12.12 -16.95
C ILE A 72 4.28 -11.33 -17.76
N ASP A 73 3.94 -10.99 -19.00
CA ASP A 73 4.84 -10.28 -19.93
C ASP A 73 5.20 -8.87 -19.45
N LYS A 74 4.32 -8.29 -18.65
CA LYS A 74 4.50 -6.96 -18.08
C LYS A 74 4.93 -6.97 -16.62
N SER A 75 5.14 -8.14 -16.02
CA SER A 75 5.46 -8.26 -14.59
C SER A 75 4.47 -7.49 -13.71
N PHE A 76 3.17 -7.64 -14.01
CA PHE A 76 2.10 -6.85 -13.40
C PHE A 76 0.98 -7.73 -12.85
N PHE A 77 0.69 -7.55 -11.57
CA PHE A 77 -0.37 -8.21 -10.84
C PHE A 77 -1.33 -7.19 -10.24
N TRP A 78 -2.63 -7.46 -10.31
CA TRP A 78 -3.66 -6.54 -9.84
C TRP A 78 -4.85 -7.30 -9.26
N VAL A 79 -5.15 -7.04 -8.00
CA VAL A 79 -6.31 -7.56 -7.27
C VAL A 79 -7.16 -6.43 -6.73
N GLY A 80 -8.42 -6.71 -6.49
CA GLY A 80 -9.33 -5.71 -5.96
C GLY A 80 -10.58 -6.29 -5.32
N GLN A 81 -11.28 -5.42 -4.62
CA GLN A 81 -12.59 -5.69 -4.05
C GLN A 81 -13.51 -4.49 -4.29
N GLU A 82 -14.75 -4.76 -4.64
CA GLU A 82 -15.81 -3.75 -4.73
C GLU A 82 -16.46 -3.48 -3.36
N LEU A 83 -17.11 -2.32 -3.26
CA LEU A 83 -17.92 -1.85 -2.13
C LEU A 83 -17.19 -1.75 -0.77
N PRO A 84 -16.32 -0.76 -0.59
CA PRO A 84 -15.88 0.22 -1.59
C PRO A 84 -14.80 -0.34 -2.49
N PHE A 85 -14.59 0.26 -3.66
CA PHE A 85 -13.52 -0.14 -4.55
C PHE A 85 -12.17 0.07 -3.88
N ARG A 86 -11.41 -1.01 -3.79
CA ARG A 86 -10.07 -1.09 -3.22
C ARG A 86 -9.23 -1.94 -4.14
N TRP A 87 -8.15 -1.38 -4.65
CA TRP A 87 -7.26 -2.07 -5.57
C TRP A 87 -5.85 -2.07 -5.01
N ILE A 88 -5.17 -3.19 -5.16
CA ILE A 88 -3.74 -3.34 -4.91
C ILE A 88 -3.13 -3.87 -6.20
N ALA A 89 -2.13 -3.16 -6.69
CA ALA A 89 -1.34 -3.57 -7.83
C ALA A 89 0.13 -3.72 -7.42
N VAL A 90 0.78 -4.77 -7.92
CA VAL A 90 2.20 -5.03 -7.76
C VAL A 90 2.83 -5.09 -9.15
N HIS A 91 3.89 -4.36 -9.33
CA HIS A 91 4.72 -4.43 -10.52
C HIS A 91 6.18 -4.56 -10.10
N TRP A 92 6.94 -5.34 -10.86
CA TRP A 92 8.37 -5.49 -10.65
C TRP A 92 9.10 -5.42 -11.97
N ARG A 93 10.35 -4.99 -11.92
CA ARG A 93 11.25 -4.94 -13.07
C ARG A 93 12.67 -5.29 -12.64
N GLU A 94 13.42 -5.86 -13.56
CA GLU A 94 14.83 -6.19 -13.34
C GLU A 94 15.67 -4.93 -13.11
N GLY A 95 16.72 -5.07 -12.30
CA GLY A 95 17.70 -4.04 -12.02
C GLY A 95 17.30 -3.10 -10.87
N ASN A 96 18.31 -2.31 -10.48
CA ASN A 96 18.16 -1.31 -9.43
C ASN A 96 17.70 0.03 -10.02
N HIS A 97 16.46 0.37 -9.74
CA HIS A 97 15.83 1.64 -10.11
C HIS A 97 15.41 2.44 -8.87
N PHE A 98 16.20 2.31 -7.82
CA PHE A 98 15.93 2.90 -6.50
C PHE A 98 16.62 4.26 -6.36
N SER A 99 16.21 5.23 -7.19
CA SER A 99 16.51 6.65 -7.00
C SER A 99 15.22 7.46 -6.93
N LYS A 100 15.27 8.65 -6.33
CA LYS A 100 14.08 9.49 -6.18
C LYS A 100 13.55 9.97 -7.54
N GLU A 101 14.46 10.29 -8.44
CA GLU A 101 14.17 10.77 -9.79
C GLU A 101 13.51 9.67 -10.62
N GLU A 102 14.08 8.47 -10.64
CA GLU A 102 13.50 7.31 -11.34
C GLU A 102 12.17 6.89 -10.73
N ALA A 103 12.04 6.92 -9.39
CA ALA A 103 10.79 6.64 -8.70
C ALA A 103 9.70 7.62 -9.11
N PHE A 104 10.01 8.93 -9.18
CA PHE A 104 9.05 9.95 -9.59
C PHE A 104 8.59 9.75 -11.04
N GLU A 105 9.52 9.58 -11.96
CA GLU A 105 9.22 9.37 -13.40
C GLU A 105 8.37 8.11 -13.60
N TYR A 106 8.78 7.02 -12.96
CA TYR A 106 8.10 5.74 -13.07
C TYR A 106 6.66 5.81 -12.53
N VAL A 107 6.49 6.33 -11.31
CA VAL A 107 5.18 6.40 -10.67
C VAL A 107 4.25 7.37 -11.36
N SER A 108 4.77 8.49 -11.88
CA SER A 108 3.97 9.47 -12.63
C SER A 108 3.29 8.86 -13.86
N ASN A 109 3.95 7.91 -14.52
CA ASN A 109 3.46 7.24 -15.73
C ASN A 109 2.76 5.90 -15.43
N PHE A 110 2.85 5.40 -14.21
CA PHE A 110 2.35 4.07 -13.85
C PHE A 110 0.86 3.85 -14.17
N PRO A 111 -0.08 4.76 -13.80
CA PRO A 111 -1.49 4.54 -14.07
C PRO A 111 -1.81 4.40 -15.56
N GLN A 112 -1.20 5.21 -16.41
CA GLN A 112 -1.42 5.18 -17.86
C GLN A 112 -0.91 3.89 -18.48
N ASN A 113 0.18 3.34 -17.94
CA ASN A 113 0.78 2.11 -18.46
C ASN A 113 0.02 0.84 -18.07
N TYR A 114 -0.62 0.84 -16.88
CA TYR A 114 -1.18 -0.38 -16.29
C TYR A 114 -2.68 -0.34 -16.03
N PHE A 115 -3.26 0.79 -15.67
CA PHE A 115 -4.70 0.93 -15.37
C PHE A 115 -5.53 1.47 -16.55
N ASN A 116 -4.94 2.30 -17.41
CA ASN A 116 -5.54 2.92 -18.60
C ASN A 116 -6.72 3.89 -18.37
N SER A 117 -7.41 3.83 -17.23
CA SER A 117 -8.62 4.60 -16.93
C SER A 117 -8.44 5.70 -15.89
N ILE A 118 -7.26 5.76 -15.28
CA ILE A 118 -6.94 6.72 -14.23
C ILE A 118 -5.57 7.37 -14.45
N ARG A 119 -5.38 8.50 -13.78
CA ARG A 119 -4.07 9.17 -13.67
C ARG A 119 -3.80 9.58 -12.23
N TYR A 120 -2.54 9.75 -11.89
CA TYR A 120 -2.16 10.40 -10.63
C TYR A 120 -2.10 11.92 -10.83
N ASN A 121 -2.73 12.67 -9.93
CA ASN A 121 -2.70 14.12 -9.96
C ASN A 121 -1.31 14.59 -9.50
N GLN A 122 -0.57 15.21 -10.43
CA GLN A 122 0.83 15.59 -10.23
C GLN A 122 1.00 16.68 -9.16
N ASP A 123 0.00 17.55 -8.97
CA ASP A 123 0.04 18.61 -7.96
C ASP A 123 -0.02 18.07 -6.52
N TYR A 124 -0.54 16.85 -6.36
CA TYR A 124 -0.69 16.17 -5.07
C TYR A 124 0.24 14.97 -4.91
N LEU A 125 1.03 14.63 -5.93
CA LEU A 125 1.99 13.53 -5.88
C LEU A 125 3.14 13.87 -4.94
N LYS A 126 3.37 13.02 -3.95
CA LYS A 126 4.47 13.14 -2.98
C LYS A 126 5.26 11.86 -2.89
N ILE A 127 6.57 12.00 -2.74
CA ILE A 127 7.52 10.89 -2.58
C ILE A 127 8.44 11.22 -1.41
N ASP A 128 8.36 10.41 -0.37
CA ASP A 128 9.18 10.51 0.82
C ASP A 128 10.03 9.24 0.98
N PHE A 129 11.24 9.39 1.52
CA PHE A 129 12.03 8.25 1.93
C PHE A 129 11.43 7.67 3.23
N ASP A 130 11.21 6.36 3.27
CA ASP A 130 10.57 5.63 4.37
C ASP A 130 11.13 4.21 4.42
N ASP A 131 10.66 3.41 5.36
CA ASP A 131 10.94 1.99 5.45
C ASP A 131 9.70 1.16 5.09
N PHE A 132 9.91 0.07 4.37
CA PHE A 132 8.88 -0.91 4.05
C PHE A 132 9.39 -2.31 4.42
N ASN A 133 8.74 -2.97 5.40
CA ASN A 133 9.17 -4.27 5.94
C ASN A 133 10.64 -4.31 6.38
N SER A 134 11.13 -3.22 6.96
CA SER A 134 12.53 -3.02 7.41
C SER A 134 13.55 -2.78 6.28
N ASP A 135 13.12 -2.72 5.04
CA ASP A 135 13.95 -2.32 3.91
C ASP A 135 13.72 -0.86 3.56
N SER A 136 14.77 -0.21 3.05
CA SER A 136 14.64 1.17 2.56
C SER A 136 13.68 1.24 1.39
N ALA A 137 12.76 2.19 1.44
CA ALA A 137 11.73 2.37 0.42
C ALA A 137 11.45 3.85 0.13
N TYR A 138 10.87 4.12 -1.03
CA TYR A 138 10.16 5.36 -1.26
C TYR A 138 8.67 5.12 -1.03
N LYS A 139 8.09 5.87 -0.10
CA LYS A 139 6.66 5.96 0.12
C LYS A 139 6.09 7.01 -0.81
N ILE A 140 5.14 6.60 -1.63
CA ILE A 140 4.51 7.44 -2.64
C ILE A 140 3.03 7.58 -2.28
N TYR A 141 2.51 8.79 -2.32
CA TYR A 141 1.10 9.03 -2.00
C TYR A 141 0.57 10.29 -2.67
N GLY A 142 -0.74 10.33 -2.83
CA GLY A 142 -1.41 11.45 -3.47
C GLY A 142 -2.87 11.17 -3.80
N LEU A 143 -3.34 11.80 -4.86
CA LEU A 143 -4.69 11.62 -5.39
C LEU A 143 -4.63 11.01 -6.79
N TRP A 144 -5.51 10.05 -7.04
CA TRP A 144 -5.81 9.56 -8.37
C TRP A 144 -7.12 10.15 -8.88
N GLU A 145 -7.25 10.29 -10.18
CA GLU A 145 -8.42 10.80 -10.88
C GLU A 145 -8.77 9.88 -12.04
N SER A 146 -10.06 9.66 -12.28
CA SER A 146 -10.54 9.03 -13.51
C SER A 146 -10.30 9.96 -14.70
N ILE A 147 -9.98 9.36 -15.85
CA ILE A 147 -9.79 10.10 -17.11
C ILE A 147 -11.16 10.47 -17.71
N GLU A 148 -12.16 9.62 -17.52
CA GLU A 148 -13.47 9.73 -18.19
C GLU A 148 -14.56 10.31 -17.27
N ASP A 149 -14.48 10.02 -15.97
CA ASP A 149 -15.52 10.36 -15.01
C ASP A 149 -15.03 11.32 -13.93
N ALA A 150 -15.97 12.02 -13.29
CA ALA A 150 -15.69 12.82 -12.10
C ALA A 150 -15.48 11.94 -10.84
N LYS A 151 -14.53 11.01 -10.92
CA LYS A 151 -14.16 10.07 -9.85
C LYS A 151 -12.71 10.29 -9.44
N GLY A 152 -12.41 10.06 -8.18
CA GLY A 152 -11.05 10.14 -7.67
C GLY A 152 -10.97 9.74 -6.20
N GLY A 153 -9.77 9.64 -5.69
CA GLY A 153 -9.56 9.27 -4.31
C GLY A 153 -8.08 9.26 -3.94
N PRO A 154 -7.74 8.87 -2.71
CA PRO A 154 -6.37 8.71 -2.31
C PRO A 154 -5.75 7.46 -2.96
N PHE A 155 -4.46 7.56 -3.22
CA PHE A 155 -3.60 6.41 -3.46
C PHE A 155 -2.37 6.51 -2.56
N GLN A 156 -1.75 5.37 -2.35
CA GLN A 156 -0.46 5.24 -1.69
C GLN A 156 0.26 4.02 -2.25
N GLY A 157 1.57 4.01 -2.14
CA GLY A 157 2.39 2.87 -2.55
C GLY A 157 3.79 2.93 -1.99
N TYR A 158 4.53 1.88 -2.25
CA TYR A 158 5.93 1.75 -1.89
C TYR A 158 6.74 1.28 -3.09
N LEU A 159 7.87 1.92 -3.33
CA LEU A 159 8.87 1.48 -4.28
C LEU A 159 10.12 1.10 -3.49
N PHE A 160 10.60 -0.13 -3.67
CA PHE A 160 11.78 -0.66 -3.00
C PHE A 160 12.57 -1.59 -3.90
N TYR A 161 13.82 -1.82 -3.54
CA TYR A 161 14.73 -2.66 -4.30
C TYR A 161 15.05 -3.94 -3.53
N ASP A 162 14.78 -5.08 -4.17
CA ASP A 162 15.17 -6.40 -3.73
C ASP A 162 16.55 -6.75 -4.27
N TYR A 163 17.58 -6.67 -3.40
CA TYR A 163 18.96 -6.95 -3.82
C TYR A 163 19.31 -8.42 -3.93
N LYS A 164 18.46 -9.31 -3.46
CA LYS A 164 18.73 -10.75 -3.62
C LYS A 164 18.48 -11.19 -5.05
N ASN A 165 17.42 -10.66 -5.65
CA ASN A 165 16.97 -11.05 -6.98
C ASN A 165 17.17 -9.96 -8.04
N ASP A 166 17.84 -8.86 -7.68
CA ASP A 166 18.09 -7.71 -8.56
C ASP A 166 16.81 -7.19 -9.22
N ARG A 167 15.77 -6.91 -8.39
CA ARG A 167 14.47 -6.45 -8.87
C ARG A 167 14.02 -5.21 -8.10
N THR A 168 13.44 -4.25 -8.81
CA THR A 168 12.74 -3.12 -8.18
C THR A 168 11.25 -3.36 -8.21
N PHE A 169 10.61 -3.32 -7.04
CA PHE A 169 9.17 -3.49 -6.85
C PHE A 169 8.48 -2.15 -6.66
N TYR A 170 7.28 -2.04 -7.19
CA TYR A 170 6.33 -0.99 -6.86
C TYR A 170 4.98 -1.62 -6.49
N ILE A 171 4.54 -1.36 -5.26
CA ILE A 171 3.20 -1.75 -4.79
C ILE A 171 2.37 -0.48 -4.71
N SER A 172 1.24 -0.45 -5.40
CA SER A 172 0.31 0.67 -5.37
C SER A 172 -1.06 0.22 -4.88
N TYR A 173 -1.70 1.01 -4.04
CA TYR A 173 -3.07 0.77 -3.63
C TYR A 173 -3.90 2.04 -3.66
N ILE A 174 -5.14 1.90 -4.14
CA ILE A 174 -6.08 2.98 -4.35
C ILE A 174 -7.44 2.68 -3.74
N VAL A 175 -8.15 3.71 -3.32
CA VAL A 175 -9.51 3.63 -2.78
C VAL A 175 -10.44 4.56 -3.53
N PHE A 176 -11.63 4.06 -3.88
CA PHE A 176 -12.76 4.88 -4.27
C PHE A 176 -13.92 4.63 -3.31
N ASN A 177 -14.23 5.61 -2.48
CA ASN A 177 -15.32 5.58 -1.51
C ASN A 177 -15.98 6.97 -1.41
N PRO A 178 -16.82 7.35 -2.40
CA PRO A 178 -17.43 8.67 -2.44
C PRO A 178 -18.30 8.91 -1.19
N GLY A 179 -18.15 10.07 -0.57
CA GLY A 179 -18.87 10.41 0.66
C GLY A 179 -18.43 9.69 1.94
N GLY A 180 -17.66 8.60 1.82
CA GLY A 180 -17.21 7.79 2.96
C GLY A 180 -15.79 8.08 3.43
N LYS A 181 -15.47 7.57 4.65
CA LYS A 181 -14.12 7.65 5.22
C LYS A 181 -13.19 6.67 4.48
N LYS A 182 -12.03 7.16 4.04
CA LYS A 182 -11.06 6.40 3.24
C LYS A 182 -9.86 5.91 4.04
N ALA A 183 -9.50 6.60 5.12
CA ALA A 183 -8.31 6.31 5.93
C ALA A 183 -8.27 4.87 6.47
N PHE A 184 -9.41 4.32 6.86
CA PHE A 184 -9.52 2.95 7.32
C PHE A 184 -9.12 1.95 6.22
N TYR A 185 -9.66 2.11 5.03
CA TYR A 185 -9.38 1.23 3.89
C TYR A 185 -7.94 1.38 3.39
N MET A 186 -7.39 2.60 3.39
CA MET A 186 -5.98 2.81 3.07
C MET A 186 -5.06 2.04 4.01
N ARG A 187 -5.35 2.06 5.32
CA ARG A 187 -4.59 1.28 6.31
C ARG A 187 -4.74 -0.23 6.14
N GLN A 188 -5.94 -0.71 5.77
CA GLN A 188 -6.15 -2.13 5.47
C GLN A 188 -5.29 -2.57 4.29
N MET A 189 -5.28 -1.80 3.21
CA MET A 189 -4.48 -2.13 2.02
C MET A 189 -2.98 -2.02 2.29
N GLU A 190 -2.54 -1.05 3.09
CA GLU A 190 -1.15 -0.98 3.54
C GLU A 190 -0.75 -2.25 4.31
N MET A 191 -1.63 -2.74 5.18
CA MET A 191 -1.42 -3.99 5.92
C MET A 191 -1.29 -5.19 4.97
N ILE A 192 -2.19 -5.31 3.97
CA ILE A 192 -2.12 -6.37 2.97
C ILE A 192 -0.81 -6.24 2.16
N ALA A 193 -0.48 -5.05 1.68
CA ALA A 193 0.77 -4.79 0.96
C ALA A 193 2.01 -5.19 1.75
N LYS A 194 2.01 -4.95 3.07
CA LYS A 194 3.11 -5.33 3.97
C LYS A 194 3.25 -6.84 4.21
N THR A 195 2.31 -7.65 3.72
CA THR A 195 2.45 -9.11 3.75
C THR A 195 3.24 -9.65 2.57
N ILE A 196 3.71 -8.80 1.66
CA ILE A 196 4.57 -9.25 0.57
C ILE A 196 5.81 -9.93 1.14
N ASP A 197 6.10 -11.10 0.58
CA ASP A 197 7.26 -11.91 0.91
C ASP A 197 7.97 -12.28 -0.39
N ILE A 198 9.27 -12.02 -0.46
CA ILE A 198 10.10 -12.20 -1.65
C ILE A 198 11.21 -13.17 -1.29
N ASN A 199 11.29 -14.25 -2.04
CA ASN A 199 12.25 -15.35 -1.80
C ASN A 199 13.64 -15.04 -2.36
#